data_fbb389c67e7736d18bec77fe1dd6d62e
#
_entry.id   fbb389c67e7736d18bec77fe1dd6d62e
#
_cell.length_a   1.000
_cell.length_b   1.000
_cell.length_c   1.000
_cell.angle_alpha   90.00
_cell.angle_beta   90.00
_cell.angle_gamma   90.00
#
_symmetry.space_group_name_H-M   'P 1'
#
loop_
_entity.id
_entity.type
_entity.pdbx_description
1 polymer ?
#
loop_
_entity_poly.entity_id
_entity_poly.type
_entity_poly.pdbx_seq_one_letter_code
_entity_poly.pdbx_strand_id
1 'polypeptide(L)'
;RAGVPIRTGMAVSRGRTVGTMSFDGVSDASPFVLALPQFRTEQLLEERVRELDGGALVRGVEATGVTDDGGILAVAVQAAPGGAARPGPVRASMVVGADGSRSRLRDALGIAVDRKTYAEHYLMGDFADPGLYGDMAVLFLERDGIVESFPLPGGTRRWVVRLAAPAGPANPEDLARLVQGRTGIRPDAATNTMLSAFSVRSSQARRTVSGRTVLIGDAAHEISPIGGQGMNLGWLDAQALVPILCDALQGRPADRKLRQFEEDRRRAASLARRQAEI
;
A
#
# COMPACT_ATOMS: atom_id res chain seq x y z
N ARG A 1 -15.95 -13.80 -8.72
CA ARG A 1 -15.48 -12.58 -8.06
C ARG A 1 -14.10 -12.83 -7.47
N ALA A 2 -13.14 -11.94 -7.71
CA ALA A 2 -11.76 -12.16 -7.27
C ALA A 2 -11.51 -11.77 -5.80
N GLY A 3 -12.39 -10.98 -5.17
CA GLY A 3 -12.26 -10.50 -3.80
C GLY A 3 -13.52 -10.65 -2.97
N VAL A 4 -13.44 -10.41 -1.67
CA VAL A 4 -14.55 -10.43 -0.70
C VAL A 4 -15.02 -9.00 -0.45
N PRO A 5 -16.29 -8.66 -0.73
CA PRO A 5 -16.84 -7.35 -0.42
C PRO A 5 -17.24 -7.28 1.06
N ILE A 6 -16.46 -6.59 1.86
CA ILE A 6 -16.75 -6.32 3.27
C ILE A 6 -17.74 -5.16 3.34
N ARG A 7 -18.98 -5.42 3.76
CA ARG A 7 -20.02 -4.40 3.92
C ARG A 7 -20.15 -3.89 5.36
N THR A 8 -19.65 -4.68 6.31
CA THR A 8 -19.78 -4.36 7.74
C THR A 8 -18.46 -4.62 8.44
N GLY A 9 -18.05 -3.68 9.26
CA GLY A 9 -17.01 -3.84 10.28
C GLY A 9 -17.64 -4.00 11.65
N MET A 10 -17.00 -4.79 12.52
CA MET A 10 -17.42 -5.03 13.89
C MET A 10 -16.26 -4.79 14.85
N ALA A 11 -16.52 -4.11 15.94
CA ALA A 11 -15.60 -4.00 17.08
C ALA A 11 -16.06 -4.91 18.21
N VAL A 12 -15.14 -5.69 18.74
CA VAL A 12 -15.37 -6.65 19.85
C VAL A 12 -14.42 -6.32 20.99
N SER A 13 -14.89 -6.38 22.22
CA SER A 13 -14.06 -6.31 23.42
C SER A 13 -14.58 -7.28 24.48
N ARG A 14 -13.69 -8.06 25.06
CA ARG A 14 -14.01 -9.08 26.08
C ARG A 14 -15.14 -10.01 25.63
N GLY A 15 -15.10 -10.45 24.38
CA GLY A 15 -16.11 -11.33 23.79
C GLY A 15 -17.47 -10.69 23.52
N ARG A 16 -17.61 -9.36 23.66
CA ARG A 16 -18.87 -8.64 23.41
C ARG A 16 -18.69 -7.67 22.24
N THR A 17 -19.67 -7.59 21.35
CA THR A 17 -19.73 -6.55 20.33
C THR A 17 -19.93 -5.20 21.00
N VAL A 18 -18.99 -4.27 20.77
CA VAL A 18 -19.04 -2.91 21.33
C VAL A 18 -19.44 -1.88 20.27
N GLY A 19 -19.42 -2.27 18.99
CA GLY A 19 -19.89 -1.43 17.89
C GLY A 19 -19.87 -2.15 16.57
N THR A 20 -20.65 -1.63 15.63
CA THR A 20 -20.66 -2.05 14.22
C THR A 20 -20.61 -0.81 13.33
N MET A 21 -19.98 -0.94 12.16
CA MET A 21 -19.90 0.11 11.16
C MET A 21 -20.33 -0.45 9.82
N SER A 22 -21.34 0.16 9.21
CA SER A 22 -21.73 -0.14 7.82
C SER A 22 -20.88 0.66 6.85
N PHE A 23 -20.51 0.04 5.73
CA PHE A 23 -19.90 0.71 4.59
C PHE A 23 -20.94 1.08 3.53
N ASP A 24 -22.24 0.84 3.77
CA ASP A 24 -23.32 1.30 2.89
C ASP A 24 -23.28 2.84 2.82
N GLY A 25 -23.33 3.37 1.60
CA GLY A 25 -23.28 4.83 1.38
C GLY A 25 -21.87 5.43 1.32
N VAL A 26 -20.80 4.65 1.51
CA VAL A 26 -19.41 5.13 1.32
C VAL A 26 -19.16 5.49 -0.16
N SER A 27 -19.80 4.79 -1.08
CA SER A 27 -19.74 5.03 -2.53
C SER A 27 -20.97 4.44 -3.18
N ASP A 28 -21.58 5.17 -4.12
CA ASP A 28 -22.74 4.67 -4.89
C ASP A 28 -22.37 3.46 -5.77
N ALA A 29 -21.16 3.46 -6.31
CA ALA A 29 -20.70 2.40 -7.21
C ALA A 29 -20.19 1.16 -6.47
N SER A 30 -19.61 1.33 -5.26
CA SER A 30 -18.95 0.26 -4.51
C SER A 30 -19.12 0.46 -3.01
N PRO A 31 -20.34 0.20 -2.46
CA PRO A 31 -20.63 0.40 -1.02
C PRO A 31 -20.03 -0.73 -0.18
N PHE A 32 -18.73 -0.94 -0.27
CA PHE A 32 -17.99 -1.98 0.47
C PHE A 32 -16.49 -1.70 0.43
N VAL A 33 -15.76 -2.27 1.35
CA VAL A 33 -14.31 -2.43 1.28
C VAL A 33 -14.01 -3.77 0.62
N LEU A 34 -13.22 -3.77 -0.46
CA LEU A 34 -12.84 -4.98 -1.15
C LEU A 34 -11.59 -5.59 -0.51
N ALA A 35 -11.74 -6.75 0.14
CA ALA A 35 -10.61 -7.54 0.58
C ALA A 35 -10.10 -8.43 -0.58
N LEU A 36 -8.89 -8.15 -1.02
CA LEU A 36 -8.23 -8.85 -2.11
C LEU A 36 -6.74 -8.99 -1.81
N PRO A 37 -6.13 -10.18 -1.93
CA PRO A 37 -4.69 -10.32 -1.77
C PRO A 37 -3.93 -9.42 -2.76
N GLN A 38 -2.87 -8.77 -2.27
CA GLN A 38 -2.12 -7.78 -3.06
C GLN A 38 -1.57 -8.38 -4.36
N PHE A 39 -1.04 -9.62 -4.31
CA PHE A 39 -0.52 -10.28 -5.51
C PHE A 39 -1.58 -10.43 -6.61
N ARG A 40 -2.86 -10.64 -6.22
CA ARG A 40 -3.96 -10.72 -7.19
C ARG A 40 -4.30 -9.37 -7.79
N THR A 41 -4.24 -8.31 -7.00
CA THR A 41 -4.37 -6.94 -7.49
C THR A 41 -3.29 -6.61 -8.51
N GLU A 42 -2.04 -6.95 -8.19
CA GLU A 42 -0.89 -6.75 -9.09
C GLU A 42 -1.05 -7.53 -10.39
N GLN A 43 -1.48 -8.81 -10.33
CA GLN A 43 -1.76 -9.61 -11.52
C GLN A 43 -2.81 -8.96 -12.43
N LEU A 44 -3.94 -8.53 -11.86
CA LEU A 44 -5.02 -7.91 -12.63
C LEU A 44 -4.56 -6.61 -13.33
N LEU A 45 -3.76 -5.80 -12.62
CA LEU A 45 -3.21 -4.59 -13.19
C LEU A 45 -2.18 -4.90 -14.29
N GLU A 46 -1.32 -5.90 -14.09
CA GLU A 46 -0.35 -6.33 -15.08
C GLU A 46 -1.02 -6.92 -16.32
N GLU A 47 -2.01 -7.78 -16.17
CA GLU A 47 -2.83 -8.31 -17.24
C GLU A 47 -3.42 -7.16 -18.07
N ARG A 48 -3.99 -6.16 -17.38
CA ARG A 48 -4.57 -5.00 -18.06
C ARG A 48 -3.56 -4.13 -18.80
N VAL A 49 -2.38 -3.92 -18.23
CA VAL A 49 -1.29 -3.18 -18.90
C VAL A 49 -0.86 -3.92 -20.18
N ARG A 50 -0.70 -5.24 -20.12
CA ARG A 50 -0.32 -6.05 -21.29
C ARG A 50 -1.37 -6.05 -22.40
N GLU A 51 -2.66 -6.02 -22.02
CA GLU A 51 -3.76 -5.89 -22.99
C GLU A 51 -3.74 -4.54 -23.72
N LEU A 52 -3.38 -3.46 -22.99
CA LEU A 52 -3.34 -2.10 -23.55
C LEU A 52 -2.07 -1.86 -24.38
N ASP A 53 -0.94 -2.31 -23.89
CA ASP A 53 0.36 -2.23 -24.56
C ASP A 53 1.30 -3.33 -24.03
N GLY A 54 1.49 -4.38 -24.81
CA GLY A 54 2.36 -5.51 -24.45
C GLY A 54 3.83 -5.15 -24.25
N GLY A 55 4.28 -4.00 -24.74
CA GLY A 55 5.65 -3.50 -24.59
C GLY A 55 5.86 -2.54 -23.41
N ALA A 56 4.78 -2.07 -22.76
CA ALA A 56 4.87 -1.04 -21.74
C ALA A 56 5.55 -1.51 -20.43
N LEU A 57 5.47 -2.80 -20.11
CA LEU A 57 6.04 -3.37 -18.89
C LEU A 57 7.39 -4.04 -19.17
N VAL A 58 8.47 -3.44 -18.68
CA VAL A 58 9.83 -3.98 -18.77
C VAL A 58 10.26 -4.45 -17.38
N ARG A 59 10.50 -5.74 -17.19
CA ARG A 59 10.95 -6.35 -15.94
C ARG A 59 12.46 -6.63 -15.96
N GLY A 60 13.04 -6.83 -14.76
CA GLY A 60 14.46 -7.15 -14.63
C GLY A 60 15.39 -5.96 -14.77
N VAL A 61 14.84 -4.74 -14.73
CA VAL A 61 15.60 -3.49 -14.76
C VAL A 61 15.23 -2.60 -13.57
N GLU A 62 16.18 -1.80 -13.13
CA GLU A 62 16.04 -0.87 -12.02
C GLU A 62 16.45 0.52 -12.47
N ALA A 63 15.59 1.52 -12.25
CA ALA A 63 15.92 2.91 -12.45
C ALA A 63 16.82 3.40 -11.30
N THR A 64 17.95 4.01 -11.62
CA THR A 64 18.97 4.43 -10.64
C THR A 64 19.15 5.93 -10.58
N GLY A 65 18.60 6.67 -11.55
CA GLY A 65 18.71 8.13 -11.59
C GLY A 65 17.93 8.71 -12.75
N VAL A 66 17.77 10.02 -12.71
CA VAL A 66 17.15 10.80 -13.77
C VAL A 66 17.89 12.13 -13.92
N THR A 67 18.17 12.52 -15.14
CA THR A 67 18.78 13.81 -15.51
C THR A 67 17.94 14.48 -16.57
N ASP A 68 17.88 15.81 -16.53
CA ASP A 68 17.24 16.61 -17.60
C ASP A 68 18.29 17.01 -18.61
N ASP A 69 18.12 16.57 -19.85
CA ASP A 69 19.01 16.83 -20.98
C ASP A 69 18.29 17.72 -22.01
N GLY A 70 18.16 18.99 -21.66
CA GLY A 70 17.60 20.00 -22.58
C GLY A 70 16.10 19.77 -22.90
N GLY A 71 15.33 19.27 -21.95
CA GLY A 71 13.89 19.09 -22.10
C GLY A 71 13.42 17.66 -22.38
N ILE A 72 14.35 16.72 -22.45
CA ILE A 72 14.06 15.28 -22.42
C ILE A 72 14.79 14.70 -21.23
N LEU A 73 14.06 13.90 -20.43
CA LEU A 73 14.65 13.23 -19.29
C LEU A 73 15.38 11.96 -19.75
N ALA A 74 16.60 11.78 -19.26
CA ALA A 74 17.34 10.54 -19.40
C ALA A 74 17.27 9.77 -18.07
N VAL A 75 16.62 8.62 -18.09
CA VAL A 75 16.53 7.72 -16.92
C VAL A 75 17.67 6.72 -17.01
N ALA A 76 18.57 6.77 -16.06
CA ALA A 76 19.60 5.77 -15.91
C ALA A 76 18.98 4.47 -15.38
N VAL A 77 19.27 3.36 -16.03
CA VAL A 77 18.76 2.04 -15.67
C VAL A 77 19.87 1.02 -15.60
N GLN A 78 19.74 0.04 -14.72
CA GLN A 78 20.64 -1.09 -14.58
C GLN A 78 19.88 -2.40 -14.53
N ALA A 79 20.56 -3.53 -14.74
CA ALA A 79 19.95 -4.82 -14.50
C ALA A 79 19.59 -4.95 -13.02
N ALA A 80 18.38 -5.40 -12.73
CA ALA A 80 17.99 -5.79 -11.38
C ALA A 80 18.80 -7.03 -10.94
N PRO A 81 18.99 -7.28 -9.64
CA PRO A 81 19.65 -8.48 -9.16
C PRO A 81 19.03 -9.75 -9.78
N GLY A 82 19.84 -10.55 -10.48
CA GLY A 82 19.38 -11.74 -11.21
C GLY A 82 18.79 -11.46 -12.61
N GLY A 83 18.72 -10.20 -13.05
CA GLY A 83 18.25 -9.82 -14.39
C GLY A 83 19.36 -9.92 -15.44
N ALA A 84 19.05 -10.46 -16.61
CA ALA A 84 19.99 -10.59 -17.74
C ALA A 84 20.03 -9.34 -18.65
N ALA A 85 19.09 -8.43 -18.52
CA ALA A 85 18.95 -7.27 -19.38
C ALA A 85 19.99 -6.18 -19.05
N ARG A 86 20.67 -5.64 -20.05
CA ARG A 86 21.46 -4.41 -19.95
C ARG A 86 20.77 -3.34 -20.83
N PRO A 87 19.69 -2.73 -20.36
CA PRO A 87 19.03 -1.69 -21.12
C PRO A 87 19.94 -0.45 -21.15
N GLY A 88 19.96 0.23 -22.30
CA GLY A 88 20.50 1.58 -22.37
C GLY A 88 19.60 2.58 -21.64
N PRO A 89 20.04 3.84 -21.48
CA PRO A 89 19.24 4.86 -20.81
C PRO A 89 17.89 5.05 -21.52
N VAL A 90 16.83 5.17 -20.74
CA VAL A 90 15.48 5.41 -21.27
C VAL A 90 15.26 6.91 -21.37
N ARG A 91 14.82 7.39 -22.54
CA ARG A 91 14.47 8.80 -22.74
C ARG A 91 12.96 8.99 -22.58
N ALA A 92 12.56 10.03 -21.84
CA ALA A 92 11.15 10.29 -21.55
C ALA A 92 10.87 11.80 -21.49
N SER A 93 9.65 12.19 -21.87
CA SER A 93 9.18 13.57 -21.68
C SER A 93 8.80 13.86 -20.23
N MET A 94 8.32 12.85 -19.51
CA MET A 94 7.97 12.90 -18.09
C MET A 94 8.42 11.60 -17.42
N VAL A 95 8.75 11.65 -16.14
CA VAL A 95 9.06 10.48 -15.33
C VAL A 95 8.15 10.44 -14.10
N VAL A 96 7.56 9.30 -13.82
CA VAL A 96 6.78 9.07 -12.60
C VAL A 96 7.51 8.05 -11.73
N GLY A 97 7.96 8.49 -10.57
CA GLY A 97 8.59 7.64 -9.57
C GLY A 97 7.52 7.02 -8.66
N ALA A 98 7.28 5.71 -8.84
CA ALA A 98 6.40 4.90 -8.01
C ALA A 98 7.18 3.69 -7.42
N ASP A 99 8.45 3.90 -7.10
CA ASP A 99 9.45 2.90 -6.75
C ASP A 99 9.52 2.61 -5.23
N GLY A 100 8.44 2.93 -4.51
CA GLY A 100 8.20 2.50 -3.14
C GLY A 100 8.94 3.33 -2.07
N SER A 101 8.82 2.89 -0.83
CA SER A 101 9.33 3.63 0.35
C SER A 101 10.87 3.83 0.33
N ARG A 102 11.60 2.97 -0.39
CA ARG A 102 13.05 3.07 -0.62
C ARG A 102 13.40 3.64 -1.98
N SER A 103 12.59 4.58 -2.47
CA SER A 103 12.71 5.18 -3.80
C SER A 103 14.12 5.68 -4.11
N ARG A 104 14.74 5.07 -5.13
CA ARG A 104 16.04 5.51 -5.66
C ARG A 104 15.89 6.78 -6.48
N LEU A 105 14.79 6.94 -7.18
CA LEU A 105 14.54 8.17 -7.95
C LEU A 105 14.41 9.38 -7.01
N ARG A 106 13.71 9.26 -5.90
CA ARG A 106 13.63 10.30 -4.88
C ARG A 106 15.02 10.68 -4.36
N ASP A 107 15.82 9.67 -4.01
CA ASP A 107 17.17 9.86 -3.47
C ASP A 107 18.10 10.48 -4.53
N ALA A 108 18.04 10.05 -5.78
CA ALA A 108 18.80 10.63 -6.91
C ALA A 108 18.43 12.09 -7.20
N LEU A 109 17.17 12.48 -6.94
CA LEU A 109 16.71 13.87 -7.06
C LEU A 109 17.09 14.74 -5.83
N GLY A 110 17.74 14.18 -4.82
CA GLY A 110 18.10 14.88 -3.60
C GLY A 110 16.88 15.34 -2.79
N ILE A 111 15.74 14.67 -2.92
CA ILE A 111 14.50 15.03 -2.23
C ILE A 111 14.55 14.50 -0.81
N ALA A 112 14.60 15.40 0.17
CA ALA A 112 14.57 15.05 1.58
C ALA A 112 13.22 14.47 2.00
N VAL A 113 13.25 13.60 3.02
CA VAL A 113 12.08 12.89 3.56
C VAL A 113 11.98 13.12 5.05
N ASP A 114 10.82 13.52 5.51
CA ASP A 114 10.47 13.53 6.92
C ASP A 114 9.98 12.15 7.32
N ARG A 115 10.73 11.49 8.23
CA ARG A 115 10.44 10.11 8.68
C ARG A 115 10.00 10.10 10.13
N LYS A 116 9.01 9.24 10.43
CA LYS A 116 8.60 8.90 11.78
C LYS A 116 8.56 7.39 11.92
N THR A 117 9.26 6.86 12.90
CA THR A 117 9.20 5.45 13.29
C THR A 117 8.29 5.37 14.51
N TYR A 118 7.37 4.43 14.48
CA TYR A 118 6.47 4.17 15.59
C TYR A 118 6.97 2.97 16.39
N ALA A 119 6.57 2.91 17.65
CA ALA A 119 6.92 1.79 18.52
C ALA A 119 6.07 0.53 18.25
N GLU A 120 5.10 0.64 17.35
CA GLU A 120 4.16 -0.42 17.04
C GLU A 120 4.79 -1.45 16.09
N HIS A 121 4.65 -2.70 16.51
CA HIS A 121 5.05 -3.88 15.75
C HIS A 121 3.84 -4.76 15.54
N TYR A 122 3.81 -5.48 14.45
CA TYR A 122 2.70 -6.37 14.11
C TYR A 122 3.21 -7.71 13.60
N LEU A 123 2.44 -8.75 13.90
CA LEU A 123 2.57 -10.06 13.28
C LEU A 123 1.27 -10.38 12.56
N MET A 124 1.36 -10.77 11.30
CA MET A 124 0.23 -11.00 10.41
C MET A 124 0.34 -12.37 9.77
N GLY A 125 -0.80 -13.06 9.61
CA GLY A 125 -0.84 -14.33 8.90
C GLY A 125 -2.23 -14.65 8.36
N ASP A 126 -2.24 -15.48 7.31
CA ASP A 126 -3.44 -15.96 6.63
C ASP A 126 -3.67 -17.44 6.96
N PHE A 127 -4.87 -17.76 7.43
CA PHE A 127 -5.28 -19.09 7.88
C PHE A 127 -6.64 -19.46 7.28
N ALA A 128 -7.02 -20.74 7.32
CA ALA A 128 -8.38 -21.15 7.00
C ALA A 128 -9.39 -20.40 7.90
N ASP A 129 -10.47 -19.90 7.29
CA ASP A 129 -11.51 -19.18 8.02
C ASP A 129 -12.40 -20.17 8.79
N PRO A 130 -12.54 -20.05 10.12
CA PRO A 130 -13.45 -20.89 10.90
C PRO A 130 -14.93 -20.55 10.66
N GLY A 131 -15.25 -19.55 9.83
CA GLY A 131 -16.62 -19.17 9.46
C GLY A 131 -17.38 -18.38 10.51
N LEU A 132 -16.74 -17.93 11.59
CA LEU A 132 -17.42 -17.29 12.73
C LEU A 132 -17.98 -15.90 12.42
N TYR A 133 -17.38 -15.18 11.48
CA TYR A 133 -17.72 -13.78 11.19
C TYR A 133 -18.13 -13.55 9.73
N GLY A 134 -18.20 -14.61 8.92
CA GLY A 134 -18.53 -14.47 7.49
C GLY A 134 -17.65 -13.42 6.80
N ASP A 135 -18.27 -12.56 6.01
CA ASP A 135 -17.58 -11.49 5.24
C ASP A 135 -17.34 -10.20 6.06
N MET A 136 -17.46 -10.23 7.37
CA MET A 136 -17.20 -9.05 8.21
C MET A 136 -15.71 -8.90 8.54
N ALA A 137 -15.23 -7.66 8.52
CA ALA A 137 -13.99 -7.28 9.19
C ALA A 137 -14.24 -7.15 10.70
N VAL A 138 -13.33 -7.65 11.52
CA VAL A 138 -13.47 -7.60 12.96
C VAL A 138 -12.23 -6.98 13.62
N LEU A 139 -12.46 -6.03 14.50
CA LEU A 139 -11.45 -5.40 15.31
C LEU A 139 -11.67 -5.80 16.79
N PHE A 140 -10.75 -6.58 17.34
CA PHE A 140 -10.75 -6.94 18.75
C PHE A 140 -9.95 -5.91 19.54
N LEU A 141 -10.64 -5.21 20.45
CA LEU A 141 -10.08 -4.18 21.32
C LEU A 141 -9.79 -4.79 22.68
N GLU A 142 -8.65 -5.44 22.80
CA GLU A 142 -8.29 -6.18 24.00
C GLU A 142 -7.18 -5.48 24.79
N ARG A 143 -7.11 -5.74 26.11
CA ARG A 143 -6.15 -5.09 27.00
C ARG A 143 -4.70 -5.32 26.58
N ASP A 144 -4.40 -6.52 26.09
CA ASP A 144 -3.05 -6.94 25.70
C ASP A 144 -2.69 -6.51 24.25
N GLY A 145 -3.58 -5.72 23.64
CA GLY A 145 -3.38 -5.13 22.32
C GLY A 145 -4.42 -5.57 21.29
N ILE A 146 -4.51 -4.81 20.24
CA ILE A 146 -5.48 -4.96 19.17
C ILE A 146 -5.18 -6.23 18.36
N VAL A 147 -6.27 -6.92 17.95
CA VAL A 147 -6.24 -7.95 16.90
C VAL A 147 -7.22 -7.54 15.81
N GLU A 148 -6.75 -7.49 14.58
CA GLU A 148 -7.58 -7.23 13.41
C GLU A 148 -7.80 -8.55 12.66
N SER A 149 -8.98 -8.73 12.09
CA SER A 149 -9.35 -9.93 11.35
C SER A 149 -10.14 -9.55 10.10
N PHE A 150 -9.67 -10.04 8.94
CA PHE A 150 -10.25 -9.73 7.63
C PHE A 150 -10.54 -11.01 6.85
N PRO A 151 -11.73 -11.15 6.25
CA PRO A 151 -12.00 -12.24 5.33
C PRO A 151 -11.19 -12.04 4.03
N LEU A 152 -10.71 -13.13 3.47
CA LEU A 152 -10.04 -13.18 2.17
C LEU A 152 -10.74 -14.23 1.28
N PRO A 153 -10.55 -14.17 -0.05
CA PRO A 153 -11.08 -15.19 -0.96
C PRO A 153 -10.60 -16.60 -0.61
N GLY A 154 -11.38 -17.60 -1.00
CA GLY A 154 -11.00 -19.01 -0.85
C GLY A 154 -11.14 -19.55 0.57
N GLY A 155 -12.02 -18.96 1.39
CA GLY A 155 -12.22 -19.45 2.76
C GLY A 155 -11.01 -19.19 3.66
N THR A 156 -10.31 -18.10 3.40
CA THR A 156 -9.13 -17.66 4.17
C THR A 156 -9.49 -16.45 5.01
N ARG A 157 -8.86 -16.35 6.18
CA ARG A 157 -8.98 -15.19 7.07
C ARG A 157 -7.61 -14.71 7.47
N ARG A 158 -7.36 -13.41 7.30
CA ARG A 158 -6.17 -12.73 7.77
C ARG A 158 -6.33 -12.30 9.22
N TRP A 159 -5.30 -12.57 10.02
CA TRP A 159 -5.19 -12.11 11.39
C TRP A 159 -3.96 -11.20 11.50
N VAL A 160 -4.15 -10.05 12.13
CA VAL A 160 -3.09 -9.06 12.37
C VAL A 160 -3.06 -8.75 13.86
N VAL A 161 -1.94 -8.98 14.51
CA VAL A 161 -1.78 -8.83 15.96
C VAL A 161 -0.75 -7.76 16.25
N ARG A 162 -1.14 -6.74 17.03
CA ARG A 162 -0.18 -5.75 17.55
C ARG A 162 0.69 -6.40 18.63
N LEU A 163 2.00 -6.16 18.54
CA LEU A 163 3.00 -6.65 19.47
C LEU A 163 3.55 -5.51 20.34
N ALA A 164 3.96 -5.82 21.55
CA ALA A 164 4.61 -4.87 22.45
C ALA A 164 6.08 -4.61 22.09
N ALA A 165 6.71 -5.53 21.35
CA ALA A 165 8.10 -5.46 20.91
C ALA A 165 8.23 -6.08 19.51
N PRO A 166 9.36 -5.85 18.78
CA PRO A 166 9.61 -6.49 17.50
C PRO A 166 9.47 -8.01 17.61
N ALA A 167 8.79 -8.62 16.63
CA ALA A 167 8.76 -10.07 16.54
C ALA A 167 10.19 -10.58 16.26
N GLY A 168 10.63 -11.54 17.06
CA GLY A 168 11.75 -12.40 16.69
C GLY A 168 11.36 -13.33 15.52
N PRO A 169 12.13 -14.38 15.25
CA PRO A 169 11.70 -15.43 14.32
C PRO A 169 10.34 -15.99 14.77
N ALA A 170 9.28 -15.59 14.08
CA ALA A 170 7.91 -15.99 14.40
C ALA A 170 7.50 -17.16 13.51
N ASN A 171 6.66 -18.05 14.06
CA ASN A 171 6.03 -19.13 13.33
C ASN A 171 4.50 -19.04 13.39
N PRO A 172 3.74 -19.79 12.58
CA PRO A 172 2.28 -19.74 12.57
C PRO A 172 1.64 -20.06 13.92
N GLU A 173 2.24 -20.95 14.70
CA GLU A 173 1.76 -21.35 16.01
C GLU A 173 1.85 -20.20 17.03
N ASP A 174 2.89 -19.36 16.96
CA ASP A 174 3.02 -18.16 17.80
C ASP A 174 1.90 -17.18 17.53
N LEU A 175 1.57 -16.94 16.25
CA LEU A 175 0.45 -16.08 15.89
C LEU A 175 -0.89 -16.68 16.34
N ALA A 176 -1.11 -17.97 16.14
CA ALA A 176 -2.33 -18.66 16.58
C ALA A 176 -2.54 -18.56 18.09
N ARG A 177 -1.45 -18.70 18.89
CA ARG A 177 -1.50 -18.54 20.37
C ARG A 177 -1.81 -17.09 20.77
N LEU A 178 -1.23 -16.10 20.11
CA LEU A 178 -1.49 -14.68 20.37
C LEU A 178 -2.96 -14.32 20.07
N VAL A 179 -3.48 -14.78 18.94
CA VAL A 179 -4.89 -14.60 18.58
C VAL A 179 -5.78 -15.26 19.62
N GLN A 180 -5.51 -16.52 19.98
CA GLN A 180 -6.30 -17.25 20.98
C GLN A 180 -6.30 -16.54 22.34
N GLY A 181 -5.14 -16.12 22.82
CA GLY A 181 -5.01 -15.46 24.11
C GLY A 181 -5.81 -14.16 24.22
N ARG A 182 -5.97 -13.43 23.10
CA ARG A 182 -6.70 -12.16 23.08
C ARG A 182 -8.16 -12.30 22.70
N THR A 183 -8.49 -13.20 21.78
CA THR A 183 -9.84 -13.28 21.20
C THR A 183 -10.64 -14.51 21.65
N GLY A 184 -9.97 -15.51 22.22
CA GLY A 184 -10.53 -16.82 22.49
C GLY A 184 -10.61 -17.73 21.25
N ILE A 185 -10.28 -17.24 20.07
CA ILE A 185 -10.32 -17.97 18.80
C ILE A 185 -8.92 -18.45 18.45
N ARG A 186 -8.76 -19.73 18.18
CA ARG A 186 -7.48 -20.30 17.76
C ARG A 186 -7.51 -20.64 16.27
N PRO A 187 -6.80 -19.88 15.41
CA PRO A 187 -6.58 -20.28 14.04
C PRO A 187 -5.80 -21.60 13.99
N ASP A 188 -6.11 -22.45 13.01
CA ASP A 188 -5.35 -23.68 12.80
C ASP A 188 -4.00 -23.35 12.14
N ALA A 189 -2.93 -23.45 12.91
CA ALA A 189 -1.57 -23.12 12.45
C ALA A 189 -1.12 -23.95 11.24
N ALA A 190 -1.64 -25.18 11.06
CA ALA A 190 -1.31 -26.03 9.93
C ALA A 190 -1.87 -25.50 8.59
N THR A 191 -2.87 -24.61 8.64
CA THR A 191 -3.49 -23.99 7.45
C THR A 191 -2.84 -22.69 7.03
N ASN A 192 -1.77 -22.26 7.71
CA ASN A 192 -1.12 -21.00 7.40
C ASN A 192 -0.53 -20.96 5.99
N THR A 193 -0.90 -19.97 5.22
CA THR A 193 -0.41 -19.74 3.84
C THR A 193 0.49 -18.53 3.70
N MET A 194 0.50 -17.64 4.71
CA MET A 194 1.34 -16.43 4.73
C MET A 194 1.59 -16.04 6.17
N LEU A 195 2.83 -15.65 6.47
CA LEU A 195 3.23 -15.07 7.75
C LEU A 195 4.19 -13.90 7.50
N SER A 196 3.94 -12.77 8.14
CA SER A 196 4.77 -11.57 8.00
C SER A 196 4.82 -10.77 9.30
N ALA A 197 6.00 -10.35 9.70
CA ALA A 197 6.21 -9.40 10.79
C ALA A 197 6.64 -8.05 10.22
N PHE A 198 6.09 -6.97 10.73
CA PHE A 198 6.44 -5.62 10.28
C PHE A 198 6.35 -4.59 11.41
N SER A 199 7.07 -3.50 11.23
CA SER A 199 7.04 -2.33 12.11
C SER A 199 6.41 -1.16 11.37
N VAL A 200 5.65 -0.35 12.10
CA VAL A 200 4.97 0.81 11.52
C VAL A 200 5.97 1.93 11.29
N ARG A 201 5.94 2.46 10.09
CA ARG A 201 6.72 3.63 9.69
C ARG A 201 5.82 4.59 8.94
N SER A 202 6.14 5.85 8.99
CA SER A 202 5.61 6.81 8.04
C SER A 202 6.73 7.68 7.50
N SER A 203 6.60 8.06 6.26
CA SER A 203 7.52 9.01 5.65
C SER A 203 6.77 9.91 4.68
N GLN A 204 7.26 11.14 4.54
CA GLN A 204 6.70 12.09 3.58
C GLN A 204 7.83 12.85 2.91
N ALA A 205 7.90 12.78 1.60
CA ALA A 205 8.82 13.57 0.81
C ALA A 205 8.50 15.07 0.97
N ARG A 206 9.53 15.89 1.14
CA ARG A 206 9.35 17.35 1.26
C ARG A 206 8.89 17.99 -0.04
N ARG A 207 9.18 17.34 -1.16
CA ARG A 207 8.65 17.66 -2.50
C ARG A 207 8.27 16.38 -3.20
N THR A 208 7.26 16.42 -4.03
CA THR A 208 6.86 15.29 -4.88
C THR A 208 7.02 15.61 -6.35
N VAL A 209 7.28 16.86 -6.70
CA VAL A 209 7.54 17.32 -8.07
C VAL A 209 8.93 17.94 -8.17
N SER A 210 9.70 17.51 -9.13
CA SER A 210 11.02 18.07 -9.49
C SER A 210 11.12 18.19 -11.00
N GLY A 211 10.87 19.39 -11.54
CA GLY A 211 10.76 19.59 -12.97
C GLY A 211 9.69 18.70 -13.60
N ARG A 212 10.10 17.78 -14.45
CA ARG A 212 9.24 16.82 -15.15
C ARG A 212 9.20 15.44 -14.47
N THR A 213 9.79 15.31 -13.29
CA THR A 213 9.72 14.07 -12.50
C THR A 213 8.74 14.26 -11.36
N VAL A 214 7.81 13.30 -11.21
CA VAL A 214 6.77 13.31 -10.17
C VAL A 214 6.85 12.03 -9.36
N LEU A 215 6.86 12.13 -8.05
CA LEU A 215 6.79 10.99 -7.12
C LEU A 215 5.34 10.76 -6.70
N ILE A 216 4.93 9.49 -6.64
CA ILE A 216 3.59 9.07 -6.18
C ILE A 216 3.68 7.84 -5.26
N GLY A 217 2.61 7.56 -4.54
CA GLY A 217 2.53 6.42 -3.63
C GLY A 217 3.62 6.46 -2.56
N ASP A 218 4.14 5.30 -2.17
CA ASP A 218 5.14 5.19 -1.11
C ASP A 218 6.48 5.89 -1.43
N ALA A 219 6.78 6.17 -2.69
CA ALA A 219 7.92 7.00 -3.06
C ALA A 219 7.75 8.45 -2.59
N ALA A 220 6.51 8.95 -2.56
CA ALA A 220 6.13 10.28 -2.10
C ALA A 220 5.75 10.28 -0.61
N HIS A 221 4.99 9.30 -0.17
CA HIS A 221 4.46 9.23 1.20
C HIS A 221 4.15 7.78 1.62
N GLU A 222 4.85 7.30 2.59
CA GLU A 222 4.56 6.05 3.28
C GLU A 222 3.73 6.37 4.52
N ILE A 223 2.57 5.75 4.67
CA ILE A 223 1.73 5.91 5.85
C ILE A 223 1.60 4.61 6.60
N SER A 224 1.20 4.68 7.88
CA SER A 224 0.91 3.51 8.68
C SER A 224 -0.06 2.57 7.95
N PRO A 225 0.18 1.24 7.94
CA PRO A 225 -0.72 0.28 7.33
C PRO A 225 -2.05 0.14 8.09
N ILE A 226 -2.14 0.71 9.29
CA ILE A 226 -3.37 0.73 10.09
C ILE A 226 -4.48 1.45 9.31
N GLY A 227 -5.60 0.77 9.12
CA GLY A 227 -6.72 1.26 8.31
C GLY A 227 -6.57 1.08 6.80
N GLY A 228 -5.49 0.45 6.31
CA GLY A 228 -5.35 0.03 4.89
C GLY A 228 -5.32 1.17 3.86
N GLN A 229 -4.90 2.37 4.23
CA GLN A 229 -5.06 3.56 3.38
C GLN A 229 -3.90 3.80 2.40
N GLY A 230 -2.69 3.23 2.63
CA GLY A 230 -1.48 3.56 1.87
C GLY A 230 -1.61 3.31 0.37
N MET A 231 -2.00 2.11 -0.02
CA MET A 231 -2.18 1.74 -1.42
C MET A 231 -3.26 2.58 -2.11
N ASN A 232 -4.38 2.84 -1.43
CA ASN A 232 -5.47 3.67 -1.96
C ASN A 232 -5.03 5.11 -2.20
N LEU A 233 -4.19 5.68 -1.33
CA LEU A 233 -3.61 7.00 -1.53
C LEU A 233 -2.75 7.04 -2.79
N GLY A 234 -1.92 6.02 -3.03
CA GLY A 234 -1.10 5.90 -4.23
C GLY A 234 -1.95 5.82 -5.52
N TRP A 235 -3.07 5.11 -5.48
CA TRP A 235 -4.01 5.07 -6.61
C TRP A 235 -4.69 6.42 -6.86
N LEU A 236 -5.06 7.13 -5.80
CA LEU A 236 -5.60 8.49 -5.93
C LEU A 236 -4.54 9.48 -6.44
N ASP A 237 -3.26 9.29 -6.13
CA ASP A 237 -2.18 10.06 -6.74
C ASP A 237 -2.13 9.82 -8.25
N ALA A 238 -2.13 8.54 -8.66
CA ALA A 238 -2.12 8.19 -10.07
C ALA A 238 -3.33 8.76 -10.82
N GLN A 239 -4.53 8.63 -10.24
CA GLN A 239 -5.77 9.18 -10.81
C GLN A 239 -5.69 10.70 -11.00
N ALA A 240 -5.18 11.43 -10.01
CA ALA A 240 -5.04 12.87 -10.07
C ALA A 240 -3.94 13.33 -11.05
N LEU A 241 -2.89 12.52 -11.20
CA LEU A 241 -1.74 12.86 -12.05
C LEU A 241 -2.00 12.64 -13.55
N VAL A 242 -2.73 11.58 -13.92
CA VAL A 242 -2.95 11.18 -15.33
C VAL A 242 -3.42 12.34 -16.23
N PRO A 243 -4.45 13.15 -15.87
CA PRO A 243 -4.87 14.27 -16.71
C PRO A 243 -3.76 15.31 -16.93
N ILE A 244 -2.91 15.52 -15.93
CA ILE A 244 -1.78 16.47 -16.00
C ILE A 244 -0.70 15.95 -16.94
N LEU A 245 -0.40 14.64 -16.89
CA LEU A 245 0.52 13.99 -17.81
C LEU A 245 0.00 14.08 -19.26
N CYS A 246 -1.28 13.83 -19.48
CA CYS A 246 -1.90 13.96 -20.80
C CYS A 246 -1.73 15.38 -21.36
N ASP A 247 -1.93 16.40 -20.53
CA ASP A 247 -1.72 17.79 -20.94
C ASP A 247 -0.26 18.06 -21.29
N ALA A 248 0.68 17.64 -20.44
CA ALA A 248 2.11 17.83 -20.67
C ALA A 248 2.60 17.14 -21.95
N LEU A 249 2.17 15.90 -22.20
CA LEU A 249 2.52 15.14 -23.40
C LEU A 249 1.96 15.73 -24.68
N GLN A 250 0.85 16.48 -24.58
CA GLN A 250 0.25 17.23 -25.70
C GLN A 250 0.81 18.66 -25.84
N GLY A 251 1.89 18.98 -25.13
CA GLY A 251 2.53 20.31 -25.18
C GLY A 251 1.74 21.41 -24.46
N ARG A 252 0.71 21.08 -23.70
CA ARG A 252 -0.02 22.06 -22.90
C ARG A 252 0.73 22.40 -21.60
N PRO A 253 0.66 23.66 -21.10
CA PRO A 253 1.31 24.06 -19.86
C PRO A 253 0.85 23.22 -18.67
N ALA A 254 1.76 22.53 -17.99
CA ALA A 254 1.47 21.63 -16.87
C ALA A 254 2.02 22.14 -15.52
N ASP A 255 2.94 23.08 -15.49
CA ASP A 255 3.67 23.51 -14.28
C ASP A 255 2.76 23.96 -13.13
N ARG A 256 1.73 24.74 -13.44
CA ARG A 256 0.75 25.18 -12.41
C ARG A 256 -0.05 24.00 -11.86
N LYS A 257 -0.45 23.06 -12.75
CA LYS A 257 -1.22 21.88 -12.36
C LYS A 257 -0.37 20.93 -11.53
N LEU A 258 0.92 20.78 -11.86
CA LEU A 258 1.86 19.98 -11.06
C LEU A 258 2.08 20.57 -9.66
N ARG A 259 2.22 21.88 -9.53
CA ARG A 259 2.31 22.53 -8.21
C ARG A 259 1.05 22.30 -7.37
N GLN A 260 -0.13 22.48 -7.98
CA GLN A 260 -1.40 22.22 -7.29
C GLN A 260 -1.54 20.74 -6.89
N PHE A 261 -1.18 19.82 -7.78
CA PHE A 261 -1.12 18.38 -7.48
C PHE A 261 -0.23 18.11 -6.27
N GLU A 262 0.99 18.66 -6.23
CA GLU A 262 1.90 18.47 -5.11
C GLU A 262 1.28 18.94 -3.79
N GLU A 263 0.69 20.13 -3.77
CA GLU A 263 0.05 20.68 -2.57
C GLU A 263 -1.11 19.81 -2.08
N ASP A 264 -2.00 19.40 -3.00
CA ASP A 264 -3.19 18.63 -2.68
C ASP A 264 -2.84 17.24 -2.21
N ARG A 265 -1.90 16.55 -2.88
CA ARG A 265 -1.51 15.19 -2.50
C ARG A 265 -0.73 15.16 -1.18
N ARG A 266 0.14 16.12 -0.94
CA ARG A 266 0.85 16.26 0.34
C ARG A 266 -0.12 16.56 1.50
N ARG A 267 -1.16 17.37 1.27
CA ARG A 267 -2.21 17.64 2.26
C ARG A 267 -3.01 16.38 2.56
N ALA A 268 -3.42 15.63 1.52
CA ALA A 268 -4.13 14.37 1.67
C ALA A 268 -3.31 13.33 2.46
N ALA A 269 -2.03 13.16 2.12
CA ALA A 269 -1.12 12.26 2.84
C ALA A 269 -0.93 12.67 4.31
N SER A 270 -0.82 13.98 4.59
CA SER A 270 -0.70 14.50 5.96
C SER A 270 -1.98 14.25 6.77
N LEU A 271 -3.16 14.35 6.16
CA LEU A 271 -4.43 14.05 6.80
C LEU A 271 -4.54 12.56 7.14
N ALA A 272 -4.29 11.69 6.15
CA ALA A 272 -4.32 10.25 6.34
C ALA A 272 -3.32 9.79 7.42
N ARG A 273 -2.12 10.38 7.47
CA ARG A 273 -1.14 10.11 8.53
C ARG A 273 -1.67 10.46 9.91
N ARG A 274 -2.31 11.61 10.07
CA ARG A 274 -2.90 12.02 11.37
C ARG A 274 -4.03 11.10 11.79
N GLN A 275 -4.87 10.64 10.85
CA GLN A 275 -5.94 9.71 11.14
C GLN A 275 -5.43 8.33 11.57
N ALA A 276 -4.31 7.89 11.04
CA ALA A 276 -3.66 6.63 11.42
C ALA A 276 -2.91 6.72 12.77
N GLU A 277 -2.73 7.91 13.34
CA GLU A 277 -2.07 8.16 14.64
C GLU A 277 -3.05 8.19 15.84
N ILE A 278 -4.37 8.14 15.60
CA ILE A 278 -5.43 8.10 16.63
C ILE A 278 -5.75 6.66 17.03
#